data_4ee4245e155527fb938c91da880ff2a9
#
_entry.id   4ee4245e155527fb938c91da880ff2a9
#
_cell.length_a   1.000
_cell.length_b   1.000
_cell.length_c   1.000
_cell.angle_alpha   90.00
_cell.angle_beta   90.00
_cell.angle_gamma   90.00
#
_symmetry.space_group_name_H-M   'P 1'
#
loop_
_entity.id
_entity.type
_entity.pdbx_description
1 polymer ?
#
loop_
_entity_poly.entity_id
_entity_poly.type
_entity_poly.pdbx_seq_one_letter_code
_entity_poly.pdbx_strand_id
1 'polypeptide(L)'
;NGAVGTFSCSRVAWGLPNSLMVDVLDTKGRASWDLARCGEIKIDDVSSPAGLGGARRVLVNPDFPYFARGSSMAFGGVGLTQIEQFTYQAHAFLQQVAGVTPEQGALPRCASFADGYREMLLADAVARSAAAGGAAVDVSDLPELASL
;
A
#
# COMPACT_ATOMS: atom_id res chain seq x y z
N ASN A 1 -4.28 -2.24 18.92
CA ASN A 1 -4.37 -3.65 18.52
C ASN A 1 -3.04 -4.41 18.68
N GLY A 2 -1.95 -3.74 19.09
CA GLY A 2 -0.63 -4.35 19.36
C GLY A 2 0.17 -4.72 18.10
N ALA A 3 -0.23 -4.26 16.92
CA ALA A 3 0.57 -4.45 15.70
C ALA A 3 1.93 -3.72 15.83
N VAL A 4 2.98 -4.36 15.34
CA VAL A 4 4.35 -3.80 15.31
C VAL A 4 4.80 -3.74 13.86
N GLY A 5 5.44 -2.66 13.47
CA GLY A 5 5.98 -2.47 12.15
C GLY A 5 7.42 -1.93 12.18
N THR A 6 8.15 -2.19 11.11
CA THR A 6 9.46 -1.59 10.87
C THR A 6 9.38 -0.82 9.56
N PHE A 7 9.83 0.41 9.58
CA PHE A 7 9.97 1.26 8.41
C PHE A 7 11.44 1.61 8.21
N SER A 8 11.96 1.39 7.01
CA SER A 8 13.33 1.74 6.65
C SER A 8 13.33 2.55 5.37
N CYS A 9 14.01 3.67 5.36
CA CYS A 9 14.20 4.47 4.15
C CYS A 9 15.63 4.98 4.04
N SER A 10 16.11 5.17 2.82
CA SER A 10 17.45 5.71 2.55
C SER A 10 17.45 6.48 1.24
N ARG A 11 18.15 7.61 1.23
CA ARG A 11 18.44 8.39 -0.01
C ARG A 11 19.81 8.05 -0.60
N VAL A 12 20.58 7.21 0.10
CA VAL A 12 21.95 6.85 -0.26
C VAL A 12 22.18 5.36 -0.41
N ALA A 13 21.10 4.59 -0.57
CA ALA A 13 21.18 3.14 -0.80
C ALA A 13 21.64 2.87 -2.24
N TRP A 14 22.93 2.74 -2.42
CA TRP A 14 23.54 2.43 -3.72
C TRP A 14 23.02 1.08 -4.25
N GLY A 15 22.61 1.06 -5.52
CA GLY A 15 22.07 -0.14 -6.17
C GLY A 15 20.57 -0.40 -5.97
N LEU A 16 19.87 0.45 -5.19
CA LEU A 16 18.42 0.37 -4.96
C LEU A 16 17.71 1.68 -5.37
N PRO A 17 17.73 2.06 -6.64
CA PRO A 17 17.02 3.25 -7.09
C PRO A 17 15.50 3.04 -7.02
N ASN A 18 14.78 3.97 -6.40
CA ASN A 18 13.31 3.96 -6.30
C ASN A 18 12.71 2.64 -5.82
N SER A 19 13.39 1.94 -4.93
CA SER A 19 12.87 0.72 -4.33
C SER A 19 11.77 1.05 -3.33
N LEU A 20 10.65 0.33 -3.41
CA LEU A 20 9.58 0.33 -2.41
C LEU A 20 9.10 -1.10 -2.26
N MET A 21 9.18 -1.62 -1.04
CA MET A 21 8.72 -2.95 -0.70
C MET A 21 7.79 -2.85 0.50
N VAL A 22 6.71 -3.62 0.50
CA VAL A 22 5.76 -3.72 1.61
C VAL A 22 5.56 -5.18 1.96
N ASP A 23 5.78 -5.52 3.23
CA ASP A 23 5.47 -6.81 3.80
C ASP A 23 4.44 -6.65 4.91
N VAL A 24 3.37 -7.41 4.85
CA VAL A 24 2.36 -7.51 5.91
C VAL A 24 2.37 -8.95 6.41
N LEU A 25 2.64 -9.13 7.69
CA LEU A 25 2.66 -10.42 8.35
C LEU A 25 1.55 -10.49 9.40
N ASP A 26 0.85 -11.62 9.44
CA ASP A 26 -0.18 -11.91 10.42
C ASP A 26 -0.06 -13.38 10.84
N THR A 27 -0.79 -13.74 11.88
CA THR A 27 -0.89 -15.15 12.37
C THR A 27 -1.49 -16.11 11.34
N LYS A 28 -2.19 -15.59 10.34
CA LYS A 28 -2.84 -16.37 9.26
C LYS A 28 -2.07 -16.35 7.94
N GLY A 29 -1.01 -15.59 7.84
CA GLY A 29 -0.23 -15.55 6.61
C GLY A 29 0.60 -14.30 6.42
N ARG A 30 1.07 -14.14 5.20
CA ARG A 30 1.91 -13.02 4.76
C ARG A 30 1.44 -12.54 3.39
N ALA A 31 1.44 -11.24 3.19
CA ALA A 31 1.35 -10.64 1.86
C ALA A 31 2.56 -9.73 1.64
N SER A 32 3.16 -9.78 0.45
CA SER A 32 4.26 -8.90 0.10
C SER A 32 4.11 -8.34 -1.31
N TRP A 33 4.54 -7.10 -1.48
CA TRP A 33 4.54 -6.39 -2.74
C TRP A 33 5.85 -5.63 -2.94
N ASP A 34 6.31 -5.53 -4.19
CA ASP A 34 7.55 -4.89 -4.58
C ASP A 34 7.30 -4.01 -5.82
N LEU A 35 7.65 -2.73 -5.73
CA LEU A 35 7.50 -1.77 -6.83
C LEU A 35 8.23 -2.21 -8.10
N ALA A 36 9.37 -2.88 -7.98
CA ALA A 36 10.11 -3.41 -9.14
C ALA A 36 9.35 -4.52 -9.88
N ARG A 37 8.32 -5.08 -9.23
CA ARG A 37 7.45 -6.15 -9.74
C ARG A 37 5.99 -5.83 -9.48
N CYS A 38 5.58 -4.61 -9.75
CA CYS A 38 4.29 -4.06 -9.33
C CYS A 38 3.06 -4.80 -9.88
N GLY A 39 3.22 -5.59 -10.94
CA GLY A 39 2.15 -6.43 -11.50
C GLY A 39 1.89 -7.74 -10.77
N GLU A 40 2.50 -7.98 -9.61
CA GLU A 40 2.31 -9.21 -8.83
C GLU A 40 2.31 -8.95 -7.32
N ILE A 41 1.61 -9.82 -6.61
CA ILE A 41 1.61 -9.88 -5.15
C ILE A 41 2.01 -11.31 -4.75
N LYS A 42 2.81 -11.46 -3.71
CA LYS A 42 3.11 -12.76 -3.11
C LYS A 42 2.23 -12.94 -1.88
N ILE A 43 1.52 -14.05 -1.82
CA ILE A 43 0.65 -14.39 -0.69
C ILE A 43 1.00 -15.78 -0.20
N ASP A 44 1.22 -15.90 1.10
CA ASP A 44 1.36 -17.16 1.82
C ASP A 44 0.32 -17.21 2.93
N ASP A 45 -0.42 -18.29 3.05
CA ASP A 45 -1.48 -18.42 4.05
C ASP A 45 -1.53 -19.83 4.64
N VAL A 46 -2.10 -19.92 5.85
CA VAL A 46 -2.18 -21.18 6.63
C VAL A 46 -3.08 -22.24 5.98
N SER A 47 -3.82 -21.92 4.91
CA SER A 47 -4.67 -22.87 4.20
C SER A 47 -3.88 -23.76 3.23
N SER A 48 -2.60 -23.48 3.02
CA SER A 48 -1.75 -24.27 2.13
C SER A 48 -1.62 -25.70 2.66
N PRO A 49 -1.79 -26.74 1.82
CA PRO A 49 -1.61 -28.12 2.25
C PRO A 49 -0.21 -28.39 2.77
N ALA A 50 -0.08 -29.32 3.71
CA ALA A 50 1.22 -29.73 4.26
C ALA A 50 2.18 -30.12 3.12
N GLY A 51 3.39 -29.59 3.16
CA GLY A 51 4.42 -29.80 2.14
C GLY A 51 4.32 -28.91 0.90
N LEU A 52 3.26 -28.11 0.78
CA LEU A 52 3.06 -27.14 -0.30
C LEU A 52 3.03 -25.69 0.21
N GLY A 53 3.45 -25.46 1.45
CA GLY A 53 3.59 -24.12 2.02
C GLY A 53 4.61 -23.29 1.26
N GLY A 54 4.38 -21.99 1.26
CA GLY A 54 5.23 -21.00 0.60
C GLY A 54 4.43 -19.98 -0.19
N ALA A 55 5.06 -18.87 -0.50
CA ALA A 55 4.38 -17.75 -1.13
C ALA A 55 3.92 -18.07 -2.56
N ARG A 56 2.63 -17.98 -2.81
CA ARG A 56 2.05 -18.01 -4.15
C ARG A 56 2.23 -16.65 -4.81
N ARG A 57 2.62 -16.67 -6.07
CA ARG A 57 2.61 -15.47 -6.91
C ARG A 57 1.20 -15.27 -7.47
N VAL A 58 0.57 -14.17 -7.11
CA VAL A 58 -0.71 -13.73 -7.64
C VAL A 58 -0.45 -12.61 -8.62
N LEU A 59 -0.84 -12.81 -9.88
CA LEU A 59 -0.72 -11.78 -10.90
C LEU A 59 -1.90 -10.79 -10.77
N VAL A 60 -1.59 -9.51 -10.80
CA VAL A 60 -2.61 -8.48 -10.93
C VAL A 60 -3.35 -8.71 -12.25
N ASN A 61 -4.66 -8.67 -12.23
CA ASN A 61 -5.52 -9.06 -13.34
C ASN A 61 -6.79 -8.18 -13.39
N PRO A 62 -7.62 -8.28 -14.42
CA PRO A 62 -8.82 -7.46 -14.60
C PRO A 62 -9.85 -7.53 -13.47
N ASP A 63 -9.82 -8.57 -12.62
CA ASP A 63 -10.75 -8.72 -11.50
C ASP A 63 -10.38 -7.85 -10.28
N PHE A 64 -9.19 -7.24 -10.28
CA PHE A 64 -8.80 -6.30 -9.23
C PHE A 64 -9.59 -4.99 -9.35
N PRO A 65 -9.97 -4.36 -8.23
CA PRO A 65 -10.92 -3.24 -8.23
C PRO A 65 -10.56 -2.08 -9.15
N TYR A 66 -9.29 -1.69 -9.23
CA TYR A 66 -8.83 -0.59 -10.07
C TYR A 66 -8.93 -0.88 -11.58
N PHE A 67 -8.92 -2.16 -11.97
CA PHE A 67 -8.97 -2.56 -13.37
C PHE A 67 -10.39 -2.92 -13.82
N ALA A 68 -11.17 -3.52 -12.93
CA ALA A 68 -12.55 -3.91 -13.24
C ALA A 68 -13.46 -2.72 -13.61
N ARG A 69 -13.16 -1.52 -13.11
CA ARG A 69 -14.02 -0.34 -13.24
C ARG A 69 -13.35 0.91 -13.80
N GLY A 70 -12.05 0.96 -13.85
CA GLY A 70 -11.34 2.20 -14.11
C GLY A 70 -10.44 2.21 -15.31
N SER A 71 -10.05 1.08 -15.80
CA SER A 71 -9.05 0.97 -16.84
C SER A 71 -9.09 -0.38 -17.53
N SER A 72 -8.75 -0.42 -18.79
CA SER A 72 -8.64 -1.68 -19.53
C SER A 72 -7.29 -2.33 -19.24
N MET A 73 -7.30 -3.45 -18.53
CA MET A 73 -6.21 -4.41 -18.54
C MET A 73 -6.70 -5.63 -19.33
N ALA A 74 -5.99 -5.99 -20.41
CA ALA A 74 -6.44 -7.06 -21.30
C ALA A 74 -6.33 -8.44 -20.64
N PHE A 75 -5.21 -8.71 -19.93
CA PHE A 75 -4.90 -10.02 -19.35
C PHE A 75 -4.10 -9.89 -18.07
N GLY A 76 -4.26 -10.85 -17.17
CA GLY A 76 -3.37 -11.01 -16.01
C GLY A 76 -1.92 -11.23 -16.46
N GLY A 77 -0.96 -10.60 -15.78
CA GLY A 77 0.45 -10.72 -16.09
C GLY A 77 0.97 -9.78 -17.18
N VAL A 78 0.12 -8.97 -17.79
CA VAL A 78 0.57 -7.79 -18.53
C VAL A 78 1.17 -6.81 -17.52
N GLY A 79 2.41 -6.39 -17.75
CA GLY A 79 3.14 -5.55 -16.82
C GLY A 79 2.43 -4.24 -16.52
N LEU A 80 2.58 -3.80 -15.28
CA LEU A 80 2.19 -2.46 -14.83
C LEU A 80 3.44 -1.63 -14.62
N THR A 81 3.34 -0.34 -14.92
CA THR A 81 4.38 0.64 -14.62
C THR A 81 3.92 1.63 -13.56
N GLN A 82 4.85 2.38 -12.99
CA GLN A 82 4.52 3.44 -12.06
C GLN A 82 3.64 4.53 -12.68
N ILE A 83 3.76 4.78 -13.99
CA ILE A 83 2.95 5.77 -14.71
C ILE A 83 1.47 5.37 -14.69
N GLU A 84 1.17 4.09 -14.92
CA GLU A 84 -0.20 3.58 -14.87
C GLU A 84 -0.78 3.67 -13.48
N GLN A 85 0.01 3.47 -12.44
CA GLN A 85 -0.44 3.64 -11.04
C GLN A 85 -0.89 5.08 -10.78
N PHE A 86 -0.16 6.09 -11.25
CA PHE A 86 -0.59 7.49 -11.17
C PHE A 86 -1.85 7.77 -11.98
N THR A 87 -2.02 7.12 -13.13
CA THR A 87 -3.24 7.24 -13.94
C THR A 87 -4.46 6.70 -13.16
N TYR A 88 -4.33 5.56 -12.51
CA TYR A 88 -5.39 4.99 -11.67
C TYR A 88 -5.71 5.87 -10.47
N GLN A 89 -4.67 6.39 -9.80
CA GLN A 89 -4.85 7.31 -8.69
C GLN A 89 -5.58 8.58 -9.12
N ALA A 90 -5.20 9.18 -10.24
CA ALA A 90 -5.87 10.36 -10.78
C ALA A 90 -7.34 10.08 -11.11
N HIS A 91 -7.65 8.92 -11.70
CA HIS A 91 -9.01 8.51 -12.00
C HIS A 91 -9.84 8.35 -10.71
N ALA A 92 -9.33 7.66 -9.71
CA ALA A 92 -10.00 7.49 -8.42
C ALA A 92 -10.24 8.86 -7.74
N PHE A 93 -9.27 9.76 -7.78
CA PHE A 93 -9.39 11.11 -7.27
C PHE A 93 -10.50 11.90 -7.98
N LEU A 94 -10.53 11.88 -9.32
CA LEU A 94 -11.57 12.56 -10.09
C LEU A 94 -12.96 11.99 -9.83
N GLN A 95 -13.10 10.69 -9.63
CA GLN A 95 -14.38 10.09 -9.21
C GLN A 95 -14.83 10.60 -7.84
N GLN A 96 -13.91 10.74 -6.88
CA GLN A 96 -14.22 11.34 -5.58
C GLN A 96 -14.66 12.78 -5.70
N VAL A 97 -13.98 13.60 -6.50
CA VAL A 97 -14.39 15.00 -6.78
C VAL A 97 -15.78 15.05 -7.41
N ALA A 98 -16.08 14.11 -8.30
CA ALA A 98 -17.39 14.02 -8.95
C ALA A 98 -18.49 13.41 -8.06
N GLY A 99 -18.17 12.96 -6.84
CA GLY A 99 -19.12 12.37 -5.91
C GLY A 99 -19.65 11.00 -6.33
N VAL A 100 -18.86 10.25 -7.13
CA VAL A 100 -19.24 8.88 -7.51
C VAL A 100 -19.20 7.98 -6.29
N THR A 101 -20.29 7.26 -6.04
CA THR A 101 -20.43 6.38 -4.86
C THR A 101 -20.00 4.95 -5.16
N PRO A 102 -19.71 4.12 -4.13
CA PRO A 102 -19.43 2.69 -4.30
C PRO A 102 -20.52 1.94 -5.06
N GLU A 103 -21.81 2.29 -4.85
CA GLU A 103 -22.96 1.70 -5.54
C GLU A 103 -22.96 2.03 -7.04
N GLN A 104 -22.44 3.20 -7.39
CA GLN A 104 -22.23 3.63 -8.79
C GLN A 104 -20.96 3.05 -9.40
N GLY A 105 -20.20 2.29 -8.62
CA GLY A 105 -18.98 1.65 -9.07
C GLY A 105 -17.71 2.47 -8.91
N ALA A 106 -17.66 3.35 -7.90
CA ALA A 106 -16.43 4.07 -7.59
C ALA A 106 -15.24 3.13 -7.41
N LEU A 107 -14.08 3.61 -7.84
CA LEU A 107 -12.78 2.99 -7.52
C LEU A 107 -12.50 3.09 -6.01
N PRO A 108 -11.58 2.27 -5.49
CA PRO A 108 -11.09 2.43 -4.13
C PRO A 108 -10.62 3.86 -3.89
N ARG A 109 -10.91 4.37 -2.70
CA ARG A 109 -10.65 5.76 -2.34
C ARG A 109 -9.15 6.07 -2.31
N CYS A 110 -8.77 7.24 -2.79
CA CYS A 110 -7.43 7.80 -2.59
C CYS A 110 -7.22 8.26 -1.14
N ALA A 111 -5.97 8.39 -0.73
CA ALA A 111 -5.60 9.08 0.49
C ALA A 111 -6.15 10.52 0.48
N SER A 112 -6.58 10.99 1.65
CA SER A 112 -7.12 12.32 1.88
C SER A 112 -6.04 13.27 2.41
N PHE A 113 -6.34 14.57 2.50
CA PHE A 113 -5.49 15.52 3.21
C PHE A 113 -5.36 15.21 4.70
N ALA A 114 -6.35 14.58 5.32
CA ALA A 114 -6.25 14.12 6.70
C ALA A 114 -5.21 12.98 6.84
N ASP A 115 -5.16 12.06 5.88
CA ASP A 115 -4.12 11.03 5.82
C ASP A 115 -2.74 11.66 5.67
N GLY A 116 -2.58 12.61 4.73
CA GLY A 116 -1.32 13.32 4.54
C GLY A 116 -0.88 14.12 5.77
N TYR A 117 -1.80 14.77 6.49
CA TYR A 117 -1.49 15.44 7.73
C TYR A 117 -0.98 14.47 8.79
N ARG A 118 -1.62 13.31 8.92
CA ARG A 118 -1.18 12.26 9.84
C ARG A 118 0.22 11.74 9.50
N GLU A 119 0.52 11.56 8.23
CA GLU A 119 1.87 11.17 7.77
C GLU A 119 2.93 12.22 8.16
N MET A 120 2.60 13.51 8.05
CA MET A 120 3.52 14.59 8.48
C MET A 120 3.77 14.56 9.99
N LEU A 121 2.76 14.27 10.81
CA LEU A 121 2.94 14.11 12.26
C LEU A 121 3.82 12.90 12.60
N LEU A 122 3.67 11.80 11.87
CA LEU A 122 4.54 10.63 12.02
C LEU A 122 5.99 10.96 11.62
N ALA A 123 6.19 11.70 10.54
CA ALA A 123 7.51 12.13 10.10
C ALA A 123 8.19 13.04 11.16
N ASP A 124 7.44 13.96 11.77
CA ASP A 124 7.93 14.79 12.88
C ASP A 124 8.32 13.94 14.10
N ALA A 125 7.48 12.96 14.46
CA ALA A 125 7.79 12.04 15.55
C ALA A 125 9.09 11.25 15.29
N VAL A 126 9.32 10.80 14.06
CA VAL A 126 10.58 10.15 13.68
C VAL A 126 11.77 11.11 13.83
N ALA A 127 11.64 12.36 13.40
CA ALA A 127 12.69 13.36 13.55
C ALA A 127 13.01 13.64 15.02
N ARG A 128 11.98 13.77 15.88
CA ARG A 128 12.15 13.94 17.33
C ARG A 128 12.83 12.72 17.98
N SER A 129 12.43 11.52 17.61
CA SER A 129 13.06 10.29 18.07
C SER A 129 14.54 10.24 17.69
N ALA A 130 14.87 10.55 16.44
CA ALA A 130 16.26 10.59 15.97
C ALA A 130 17.10 11.62 16.74
N ALA A 131 16.58 12.82 16.95
CA ALA A 131 17.26 13.87 17.73
C ALA A 131 17.48 13.46 19.20
N ALA A 132 16.62 12.60 19.75
CA ALA A 132 16.71 12.06 21.11
C ALA A 132 17.44 10.69 21.17
N GLY A 133 18.27 10.37 20.18
CA GLY A 133 19.06 9.13 20.16
C GLY A 133 18.25 7.85 20.01
N GLY A 134 17.09 7.91 19.38
CA GLY A 134 16.20 6.76 19.16
C GLY A 134 15.19 6.53 20.29
N ALA A 135 14.96 7.52 21.15
CA ALA A 135 13.96 7.41 22.20
C ALA A 135 12.54 7.23 21.62
N ALA A 136 11.71 6.46 22.31
CA ALA A 136 10.31 6.28 21.93
C ALA A 136 9.56 7.62 22.00
N VAL A 137 8.76 7.90 20.99
CA VAL A 137 7.88 9.07 20.92
C VAL A 137 6.44 8.55 20.84
N ASP A 138 5.61 9.00 21.77
CA ASP A 138 4.19 8.70 21.75
C ASP A 138 3.48 9.48 20.63
N VAL A 139 2.64 8.78 19.87
CA VAL A 139 1.83 9.32 18.78
C VAL A 139 0.35 8.98 18.95
N SER A 140 -0.07 8.63 20.18
CA SER A 140 -1.46 8.26 20.49
C SER A 140 -2.45 9.39 20.24
N ASP A 141 -2.00 10.65 20.34
CA ASP A 141 -2.83 11.85 20.13
C ASP A 141 -2.96 12.23 18.66
N LEU A 142 -2.49 11.40 17.72
CA LEU A 142 -2.71 11.64 16.32
C LEU A 142 -4.23 11.61 16.01
N PRO A 143 -4.74 12.57 15.23
CA PRO A 143 -6.16 12.63 14.92
C PRO A 143 -6.63 11.32 14.30
N GLU A 144 -7.73 10.78 14.81
CA GLU A 144 -8.40 9.65 14.18
C GLU A 144 -8.80 10.04 12.76
N LEU A 145 -8.57 9.14 11.81
CA LEU A 145 -9.09 9.31 10.47
C LEU A 145 -10.61 9.29 10.57
N ALA A 146 -11.25 10.42 10.28
CA ALA A 146 -12.69 10.42 10.12
C ALA A 146 -13.04 9.36 9.07
N SER A 147 -13.82 8.35 9.48
CA SER A 147 -14.44 7.41 8.57
C SER A 147 -15.40 8.19 7.67
N LEU A 148 -14.94 8.57 6.51
CA LEU A 148 -15.74 9.22 5.48
C LEU A 148 -16.42 8.18 4.61
#